data_0f58f6f418a4010720802e3663a91e04
#
_entry.id   0f58f6f418a4010720802e3663a91e04
#
_cell.length_a   1.000
_cell.length_b   1.000
_cell.length_c   1.000
_cell.angle_alpha   90.00
_cell.angle_beta   90.00
_cell.angle_gamma   90.00
#
_symmetry.space_group_name_H-M   'P 1'
#
loop_
_entity.id
_entity.type
_entity.pdbx_description
1 polymer ?
#
loop_
_entity_poly.entity_id
_entity_poly.type
_entity_poly.pdbx_seq_one_letter_code
_entity_poly.pdbx_strand_id
1 'polypeptide(L)'
;DFNAGDVANAPDRPRIVGDAVSHYRKLAHKRPAVAFCVSIADAEKAAERFREAGYRAVAISGESDPFERDRALTGLRDGSLDVVCNCALWVAGVDVPSVSCIILLAPTKSLTKYLQSVGRGLRTHPGKDDLIVLDHVGNVARHGMPTDEREWTLAASVKKRGATERSEVPVKTCQKCFATVAS
;
A
#
# COMPACT_ATOMS: atom_id res chain seq x y z
N ASP A 1 -9.73 0.12 -13.80
CA ASP A 1 -8.86 -0.53 -12.82
C ASP A 1 -8.93 -2.06 -12.98
N PHE A 2 -8.19 -2.82 -12.18
CA PHE A 2 -8.29 -4.28 -12.16
C PHE A 2 -9.61 -4.71 -11.51
N ASN A 3 -10.14 -5.86 -11.95
CA ASN A 3 -11.28 -6.47 -11.28
C ASN A 3 -10.84 -7.00 -9.91
N ALA A 4 -11.49 -6.53 -8.85
CA ALA A 4 -11.14 -6.91 -7.47
C ALA A 4 -11.33 -8.41 -7.22
N GLY A 5 -12.36 -9.03 -7.79
CA GLY A 5 -12.61 -10.47 -7.67
C GLY A 5 -11.50 -11.31 -8.31
N ASP A 6 -11.07 -10.95 -9.52
CA ASP A 6 -10.01 -11.68 -10.23
C ASP A 6 -8.68 -11.60 -9.46
N VAL A 7 -8.36 -10.43 -8.92
CA VAL A 7 -7.13 -10.23 -8.14
C VAL A 7 -7.18 -10.97 -6.80
N ALA A 8 -8.33 -10.92 -6.09
CA ALA A 8 -8.49 -11.57 -4.79
C ALA A 8 -8.43 -13.10 -4.90
N ASN A 9 -8.88 -13.67 -6.03
CA ASN A 9 -8.90 -15.10 -6.30
C ASN A 9 -7.67 -15.60 -7.07
N ALA A 10 -6.66 -14.73 -7.32
CA ALA A 10 -5.44 -15.14 -8.01
C ALA A 10 -4.73 -16.27 -7.23
N PRO A 11 -4.20 -17.31 -7.90
CA PRO A 11 -3.54 -18.45 -7.24
C PRO A 11 -2.37 -18.05 -6.34
N ASP A 12 -1.64 -17.00 -6.70
CA ASP A 12 -0.48 -16.51 -5.96
C ASP A 12 -0.83 -15.64 -4.74
N ARG A 13 -2.11 -15.35 -4.51
CA ARG A 13 -2.55 -14.43 -3.46
C ARG A 13 -2.09 -14.81 -2.05
N PRO A 14 -2.18 -16.09 -1.62
CA PRO A 14 -1.69 -16.52 -0.30
C PRO A 14 -0.18 -16.31 -0.15
N ARG A 15 0.59 -16.51 -1.22
CA ARG A 15 2.03 -16.28 -1.23
C ARG A 15 2.37 -14.80 -1.12
N ILE A 16 1.69 -13.93 -1.88
CA ILE A 16 1.89 -12.48 -1.83
C ILE A 16 1.70 -11.96 -0.41
N VAL A 17 0.67 -12.39 0.31
CA VAL A 17 0.41 -11.97 1.70
C VAL A 17 1.48 -12.54 2.65
N GLY A 18 1.90 -13.80 2.47
CA GLY A 18 2.97 -14.42 3.26
C GLY A 18 4.32 -13.70 3.08
N ASP A 19 4.65 -13.35 1.85
CA ASP A 19 5.84 -12.58 1.53
C ASP A 19 5.78 -11.17 2.12
N ALA A 20 4.60 -10.54 2.15
CA ALA A 20 4.41 -9.23 2.76
C ALA A 20 4.73 -9.23 4.26
N VAL A 21 4.27 -10.24 5.01
CA VAL A 21 4.59 -10.41 6.43
C VAL A 21 6.10 -10.61 6.64
N SER A 22 6.72 -11.44 5.80
CA SER A 22 8.15 -11.74 5.87
C SER A 22 8.99 -10.50 5.57
N HIS A 23 8.63 -9.73 4.55
CA HIS A 23 9.33 -8.49 4.19
C HIS A 23 9.11 -7.39 5.23
N TYR A 24 7.90 -7.25 5.78
CA TYR A 24 7.64 -6.33 6.88
C TYR A 24 8.51 -6.66 8.09
N ARG A 25 8.60 -7.94 8.47
CA ARG A 25 9.46 -8.39 9.57
C ARG A 25 10.92 -8.03 9.35
N LYS A 26 11.41 -8.17 8.13
CA LYS A 26 12.81 -7.95 7.77
C LYS A 26 13.17 -6.48 7.63
N LEU A 27 12.28 -5.67 7.03
CA LEU A 27 12.60 -4.33 6.55
C LEU A 27 11.92 -3.22 7.37
N ALA A 28 10.79 -3.50 7.99
CA ALA A 28 9.94 -2.51 8.66
C ALA A 28 9.43 -2.99 10.03
N HIS A 29 10.16 -3.86 10.71
CA HIS A 29 9.73 -4.46 11.97
C HIS A 29 9.26 -3.42 12.98
N LYS A 30 8.00 -3.58 13.45
CA LYS A 30 7.31 -2.69 14.40
C LYS A 30 7.13 -1.22 13.97
N ARG A 31 7.38 -0.89 12.70
CA ARG A 31 7.00 0.42 12.17
C ARG A 31 5.48 0.49 12.00
N PRO A 32 4.82 1.56 12.41
CA PRO A 32 3.40 1.73 12.13
C PRO A 32 3.12 1.60 10.62
N ALA A 33 2.33 0.59 10.24
CA ALA A 33 2.13 0.23 8.85
C ALA A 33 0.68 0.24 8.41
N VAL A 34 0.42 0.63 7.15
CA VAL A 34 -0.87 0.47 6.48
C VAL A 34 -0.70 -0.44 5.28
N ALA A 35 -1.46 -1.54 5.24
CA ALA A 35 -1.54 -2.45 4.10
C ALA A 35 -2.79 -2.14 3.27
N PHE A 36 -2.62 -1.91 1.97
CA PHE A 36 -3.72 -1.65 1.05
C PHE A 36 -4.11 -2.94 0.33
N CYS A 37 -5.30 -3.44 0.63
CA CYS A 37 -5.84 -4.72 0.18
C CYS A 37 -6.91 -4.54 -0.90
N VAL A 38 -7.16 -5.60 -1.68
CA VAL A 38 -8.08 -5.59 -2.83
C VAL A 38 -9.54 -5.65 -2.41
N SER A 39 -9.85 -6.43 -1.37
CA SER A 39 -11.19 -6.67 -0.85
C SER A 39 -11.19 -6.70 0.68
N ILE A 40 -12.39 -6.65 1.27
CA ILE A 40 -12.56 -6.76 2.73
C ILE A 40 -12.02 -8.11 3.21
N ALA A 41 -12.40 -9.20 2.56
CA ALA A 41 -11.92 -10.54 2.91
C ALA A 41 -10.39 -10.68 2.78
N ASP A 42 -9.77 -9.98 1.83
CA ASP A 42 -8.33 -9.94 1.67
C ASP A 42 -7.64 -9.15 2.81
N ALA A 43 -8.25 -8.05 3.24
CA ALA A 43 -7.76 -7.28 4.39
C ALA A 43 -7.84 -8.07 5.70
N GLU A 44 -8.94 -8.82 5.91
CA GLU A 44 -9.12 -9.70 7.07
C GLU A 44 -8.07 -10.82 7.10
N LYS A 45 -7.88 -11.51 5.96
CA LYS A 45 -6.84 -12.55 5.82
C LYS A 45 -5.44 -11.98 6.04
N ALA A 46 -5.15 -10.81 5.51
CA ALA A 46 -3.85 -10.16 5.72
C ALA A 46 -3.65 -9.83 7.20
N ALA A 47 -4.64 -9.24 7.87
CA ALA A 47 -4.57 -8.94 9.29
C ALA A 47 -4.39 -10.21 10.14
N GLU A 48 -5.07 -11.31 9.80
CA GLU A 48 -4.89 -12.61 10.44
C GLU A 48 -3.44 -13.10 10.32
N ARG A 49 -2.86 -13.08 9.12
CA ARG A 49 -1.47 -13.48 8.89
C ARG A 49 -0.47 -12.64 9.67
N PHE A 50 -0.71 -11.34 9.79
CA PHE A 50 0.11 -10.49 10.66
C PHE A 50 -0.03 -10.88 12.13
N ARG A 51 -1.25 -11.21 12.61
CA ARG A 51 -1.47 -11.68 14.00
C ARG A 51 -0.79 -13.02 14.27
N GLU A 52 -0.91 -13.98 13.36
CA GLU A 52 -0.20 -15.28 13.43
C GLU A 52 1.33 -15.10 13.52
N ALA A 53 1.85 -14.04 12.90
CA ALA A 53 3.26 -13.69 12.96
C ALA A 53 3.67 -12.90 14.22
N GLY A 54 2.74 -12.66 15.15
CA GLY A 54 2.96 -11.98 16.43
C GLY A 54 2.83 -10.45 16.39
N TYR A 55 2.25 -9.87 15.32
CA TYR A 55 1.98 -8.44 15.23
C TYR A 55 0.54 -8.11 15.65
N ARG A 56 0.33 -6.92 16.20
CA ARG A 56 -0.99 -6.41 16.51
C ARG A 56 -1.58 -5.80 15.26
N ALA A 57 -2.50 -6.51 14.63
CA ALA A 57 -3.07 -6.12 13.34
C ALA A 57 -4.58 -6.21 13.32
N VAL A 58 -5.21 -5.25 12.63
CA VAL A 58 -6.66 -5.20 12.41
C VAL A 58 -6.96 -4.93 10.94
N ALA A 59 -8.13 -5.39 10.49
CA ALA A 59 -8.68 -5.02 9.18
C ALA A 59 -9.73 -3.93 9.37
N ILE A 60 -9.73 -2.95 8.45
CA ILE A 60 -10.78 -1.92 8.35
C ILE A 60 -11.20 -1.74 6.89
N SER A 61 -12.42 -1.29 6.70
CA SER A 61 -12.97 -1.03 5.36
C SER A 61 -13.87 0.21 5.37
N GLY A 62 -14.38 0.58 4.20
CA GLY A 62 -15.41 1.60 4.08
C GLY A 62 -16.72 1.26 4.80
N GLU A 63 -16.97 -0.03 5.04
CA GLU A 63 -18.16 -0.56 5.72
C GLU A 63 -17.96 -0.70 7.24
N SER A 64 -16.73 -0.58 7.74
CA SER A 64 -16.44 -0.62 9.18
C SER A 64 -17.08 0.55 9.91
N ASP A 65 -17.51 0.31 11.13
CA ASP A 65 -18.05 1.35 12.00
C ASP A 65 -17.06 2.52 12.16
N PRO A 66 -17.53 3.78 12.14
CA PRO A 66 -16.65 4.94 12.32
C PRO A 66 -15.80 4.90 13.59
N PHE A 67 -16.35 4.37 14.69
CA PHE A 67 -15.63 4.23 15.96
C PHE A 67 -14.51 3.19 15.86
N GLU A 68 -14.76 2.05 15.20
CA GLU A 68 -13.74 1.03 14.96
C GLU A 68 -12.60 1.57 14.09
N ARG A 69 -12.92 2.36 13.05
CA ARG A 69 -11.92 3.02 12.22
C ARG A 69 -11.05 3.98 13.02
N ASP A 70 -11.68 4.86 13.80
CA ASP A 70 -10.95 5.81 14.66
C ASP A 70 -10.07 5.11 15.68
N ARG A 71 -10.57 4.04 16.31
CA ARG A 71 -9.81 3.20 17.22
C ARG A 71 -8.59 2.56 16.55
N ALA A 72 -8.73 2.04 15.33
CA ALA A 72 -7.62 1.47 14.57
C ALA A 72 -6.54 2.51 14.25
N LEU A 73 -6.96 3.72 13.84
CA LEU A 73 -6.04 4.82 13.55
C LEU A 73 -5.34 5.34 14.80
N THR A 74 -6.07 5.42 15.91
CA THR A 74 -5.50 5.77 17.22
C THR A 74 -4.48 4.73 17.64
N GLY A 75 -4.77 3.44 17.45
CA GLY A 75 -3.86 2.36 17.76
C GLY A 75 -2.54 2.40 16.98
N LEU A 76 -2.54 2.91 15.73
CA LEU A 76 -1.30 3.18 14.99
C LEU A 76 -0.53 4.39 15.53
N ARG A 77 -1.25 5.42 16.05
CA ARG A 77 -0.61 6.62 16.60
C ARG A 77 0.06 6.37 17.94
N ASP A 78 -0.62 5.65 18.83
CA ASP A 78 -0.14 5.36 20.19
C ASP A 78 0.73 4.10 20.27
N GLY A 79 0.90 3.38 19.14
CA GLY A 79 1.71 2.18 19.06
C GLY A 79 1.04 0.95 19.67
N SER A 80 -0.25 0.95 19.96
CA SER A 80 -1.00 -0.25 20.38
C SER A 80 -1.31 -1.19 19.22
N LEU A 81 -1.24 -0.71 17.97
CA LEU A 81 -1.28 -1.50 16.75
C LEU A 81 0.01 -1.32 15.94
N ASP A 82 0.44 -2.40 15.30
CA ASP A 82 1.59 -2.41 14.40
C ASP A 82 1.15 -2.25 12.94
N VAL A 83 0.03 -2.88 12.54
CA VAL A 83 -0.44 -2.90 11.15
C VAL A 83 -1.95 -2.71 11.07
N VAL A 84 -2.40 -1.83 10.17
CA VAL A 84 -3.81 -1.73 9.77
C VAL A 84 -3.93 -2.19 8.32
N CYS A 85 -4.70 -3.24 8.08
CA CYS A 85 -5.04 -3.73 6.75
C CYS A 85 -6.33 -3.07 6.29
N ASN A 86 -6.27 -2.37 5.16
CA ASN A 86 -7.31 -1.47 4.70
C ASN A 86 -7.83 -1.88 3.33
N CYS A 87 -9.17 -1.92 3.17
CA CYS A 87 -9.82 -2.06 1.89
C CYS A 87 -10.69 -0.84 1.60
N ALA A 88 -10.53 -0.27 0.39
CA ALA A 88 -11.37 0.81 -0.17
C ALA A 88 -11.40 2.16 0.58
N LEU A 89 -10.65 2.34 1.66
CA LEU A 89 -10.55 3.64 2.36
C LEU A 89 -9.52 4.59 1.71
N TRP A 90 -9.51 4.64 0.37
CA TRP A 90 -8.55 5.46 -0.39
C TRP A 90 -8.77 6.97 -0.21
N VAL A 91 -10.01 7.38 0.08
CA VAL A 91 -10.46 8.77 -0.08
C VAL A 91 -10.72 9.49 1.23
N ALA A 92 -11.06 8.82 2.31
CA ALA A 92 -11.49 9.49 3.55
C ALA A 92 -10.81 8.89 4.79
N GLY A 93 -10.07 9.70 5.51
CA GLY A 93 -9.92 9.53 6.95
C GLY A 93 -8.68 8.83 7.48
N VAL A 94 -7.80 8.22 6.69
CA VAL A 94 -6.53 7.71 7.24
C VAL A 94 -5.53 8.86 7.36
N ASP A 95 -5.64 9.62 8.42
CA ASP A 95 -4.67 10.66 8.78
C ASP A 95 -3.85 10.21 9.99
N VAL A 96 -2.81 9.44 9.72
CA VAL A 96 -1.85 8.97 10.72
C VAL A 96 -0.44 9.31 10.26
N PRO A 97 0.07 10.50 10.60
CA PRO A 97 1.41 10.94 10.16
C PRO A 97 2.55 10.03 10.63
N SER A 98 2.37 9.30 11.74
CA SER A 98 3.34 8.33 12.26
C SER A 98 3.54 7.10 11.38
N VAL A 99 2.65 6.83 10.41
CA VAL A 99 2.80 5.71 9.47
C VAL A 99 4.11 5.84 8.71
N SER A 100 5.00 4.88 8.88
CA SER A 100 6.33 4.82 8.29
C SER A 100 6.56 3.57 7.43
N CYS A 101 5.51 2.76 7.23
CA CYS A 101 5.51 1.67 6.26
C CYS A 101 4.19 1.61 5.49
N ILE A 102 4.27 1.52 4.17
CA ILE A 102 3.13 1.27 3.28
C ILE A 102 3.33 -0.08 2.60
N ILE A 103 2.32 -0.95 2.70
CA ILE A 103 2.32 -2.27 2.09
C ILE A 103 1.27 -2.31 0.99
N LEU A 104 1.70 -2.43 -0.26
CA LEU A 104 0.82 -2.45 -1.42
C LEU A 104 0.50 -3.90 -1.78
N LEU A 105 -0.72 -4.33 -1.48
CA LEU A 105 -1.29 -5.62 -1.83
C LEU A 105 -2.41 -5.51 -2.88
N ALA A 106 -2.79 -4.31 -3.26
CA ALA A 106 -3.78 -4.02 -4.30
C ALA A 106 -3.11 -3.42 -5.53
N PRO A 107 -3.08 -4.13 -6.68
CA PRO A 107 -2.61 -3.55 -7.92
C PRO A 107 -3.59 -2.48 -8.41
N THR A 108 -3.07 -1.41 -9.01
CA THR A 108 -3.91 -0.37 -9.60
C THR A 108 -3.36 0.12 -10.94
N LYS A 109 -4.26 0.42 -11.88
CA LYS A 109 -3.95 1.13 -13.13
C LYS A 109 -4.01 2.64 -12.96
N SER A 110 -4.50 3.12 -11.81
CA SER A 110 -4.66 4.54 -11.52
C SER A 110 -3.43 5.09 -10.81
N LEU A 111 -2.67 5.96 -11.50
CA LEU A 111 -1.55 6.71 -10.91
C LEU A 111 -2.01 7.50 -9.67
N THR A 112 -3.18 8.13 -9.73
CA THR A 112 -3.73 8.90 -8.61
C THR A 112 -3.93 8.03 -7.36
N LYS A 113 -4.54 6.85 -7.50
CA LYS A 113 -4.72 5.92 -6.38
C LYS A 113 -3.38 5.48 -5.80
N TYR A 114 -2.42 5.13 -6.66
CA TYR A 114 -1.08 4.75 -6.23
C TYR A 114 -0.41 5.86 -5.42
N LEU A 115 -0.36 7.08 -5.97
CA LEU A 115 0.26 8.22 -5.29
C LEU A 115 -0.46 8.63 -4.01
N GLN A 116 -1.79 8.54 -3.97
CA GLN A 116 -2.56 8.79 -2.74
C GLN A 116 -2.24 7.79 -1.64
N SER A 117 -2.05 6.50 -1.99
CA SER A 117 -1.69 5.47 -1.00
C SER A 117 -0.32 5.73 -0.39
N VAL A 118 0.68 5.97 -1.23
CA VAL A 118 2.05 6.25 -0.77
C VAL A 118 2.13 7.59 -0.06
N GLY A 119 1.43 8.61 -0.56
CA GLY A 119 1.40 9.96 -0.01
C GLY A 119 0.92 10.03 1.45
N ARG A 120 0.12 9.07 1.91
CA ARG A 120 -0.28 8.97 3.31
C ARG A 120 0.91 8.67 4.23
N GLY A 121 1.86 7.89 3.74
CA GLY A 121 3.09 7.58 4.45
C GLY A 121 4.18 8.64 4.29
N LEU A 122 4.06 9.60 3.38
CA LEU A 122 5.05 10.67 3.18
C LEU A 122 4.87 11.87 4.12
N ARG A 123 3.83 11.88 4.95
CA ARG A 123 3.61 12.95 5.93
C ARG A 123 4.72 12.97 6.97
N THR A 124 5.16 14.16 7.31
CA THR A 124 6.17 14.36 8.35
C THR A 124 5.61 14.12 9.75
N HIS A 125 6.41 13.52 10.62
CA HIS A 125 6.07 13.28 12.02
C HIS A 125 7.35 13.27 12.86
N PRO A 126 7.36 13.81 14.09
CA PRO A 126 8.50 13.71 14.99
C PRO A 126 8.92 12.24 15.20
N GLY A 127 10.22 11.97 15.04
CA GLY A 127 10.77 10.61 15.17
C GLY A 127 10.54 9.69 13.97
N LYS A 128 10.12 10.24 12.83
CA LYS A 128 9.99 9.51 11.56
C LYS A 128 10.97 10.10 10.54
N ASP A 129 11.99 9.32 10.21
CA ASP A 129 13.08 9.76 9.32
C ASP A 129 12.80 9.38 7.85
N ASP A 130 12.08 8.27 7.61
CA ASP A 130 11.83 7.74 6.28
C ASP A 130 10.47 7.04 6.16
N LEU A 131 10.13 6.66 4.92
CA LEU A 131 9.01 5.80 4.58
C LEU A 131 9.51 4.55 3.84
N ILE A 132 9.15 3.37 4.32
CA ILE A 132 9.35 2.12 3.60
C ILE A 132 8.08 1.79 2.80
N VAL A 133 8.23 1.53 1.50
CA VAL A 133 7.15 1.05 0.64
C VAL A 133 7.44 -0.38 0.23
N LEU A 134 6.58 -1.31 0.64
CA LEU A 134 6.63 -2.71 0.26
C LEU A 134 5.60 -2.95 -0.85
N ASP A 135 6.05 -2.95 -2.10
CA ASP A 135 5.19 -3.16 -3.27
C ASP A 135 5.23 -4.63 -3.70
N HIS A 136 4.17 -5.38 -3.39
CA HIS A 136 4.03 -6.79 -3.72
C HIS A 136 3.25 -7.05 -5.02
N VAL A 137 2.83 -5.99 -5.71
CA VAL A 137 1.91 -6.11 -6.86
C VAL A 137 2.38 -5.32 -8.10
N GLY A 138 3.61 -4.80 -8.05
CA GLY A 138 4.25 -4.15 -9.20
C GLY A 138 3.67 -2.77 -9.56
N ASN A 139 3.15 -2.03 -8.59
CA ASN A 139 2.67 -0.67 -8.82
C ASN A 139 3.82 0.28 -9.18
N VAL A 140 5.00 0.11 -8.55
CA VAL A 140 6.21 0.90 -8.86
C VAL A 140 6.67 0.65 -10.28
N ALA A 141 6.72 -0.62 -10.75
CA ALA A 141 7.08 -0.94 -12.11
C ALA A 141 6.12 -0.32 -13.15
N ARG A 142 4.83 -0.24 -12.79
CA ARG A 142 3.77 0.31 -13.67
C ARG A 142 3.73 1.84 -13.68
N HIS A 143 3.99 2.49 -12.56
CA HIS A 143 3.77 3.94 -12.39
C HIS A 143 5.04 4.74 -12.17
N GLY A 144 6.18 4.09 -11.94
CA GLY A 144 7.43 4.73 -11.52
C GLY A 144 7.51 4.95 -10.02
N MET A 145 8.62 5.53 -9.58
CA MET A 145 8.81 5.88 -8.18
C MET A 145 7.84 6.98 -7.74
N PRO A 146 7.36 6.98 -6.49
CA PRO A 146 6.48 8.05 -6.00
C PRO A 146 7.12 9.45 -6.07
N THR A 147 8.45 9.49 -6.05
CA THR A 147 9.27 10.72 -6.07
C THR A 147 9.68 11.17 -7.47
N ASP A 148 9.31 10.43 -8.52
CA ASP A 148 9.62 10.83 -9.89
C ASP A 148 8.97 12.17 -10.21
N GLU A 149 9.70 13.03 -10.90
CA GLU A 149 9.15 14.28 -11.45
C GLU A 149 8.05 13.99 -12.45
N ARG A 150 6.96 14.71 -12.36
CA ARG A 150 5.79 14.56 -13.25
C ARG A 150 5.25 15.91 -13.65
N GLU A 151 4.99 16.05 -14.94
CA GLU A 151 4.28 17.23 -15.45
C GLU A 151 2.78 17.09 -15.14
N TRP A 152 2.27 18.01 -14.34
CA TRP A 152 0.86 18.10 -14.00
C TRP A 152 0.21 19.21 -14.82
N THR A 153 -0.88 18.90 -15.54
CA THR A 153 -1.65 19.87 -16.31
C THR A 153 -3.13 19.77 -15.96
N LEU A 154 -3.79 20.92 -15.91
CA LEU A 154 -5.25 21.02 -15.79
C LEU A 154 -5.95 20.90 -17.16
N ALA A 155 -5.21 20.88 -18.27
CA ALA A 155 -5.79 20.67 -19.58
C ALA A 155 -6.46 19.28 -19.62
N ALA A 156 -7.70 19.24 -20.11
CA ALA A 156 -8.38 17.98 -20.35
C ALA A 156 -7.52 17.12 -21.25
N SER A 157 -7.18 15.90 -20.80
CA SER A 157 -6.41 14.98 -21.61
C SER A 157 -7.19 14.68 -22.89
N VAL A 158 -6.74 15.21 -24.00
CA VAL A 158 -7.21 14.77 -25.33
C VAL A 158 -6.83 13.28 -25.37
N LYS A 159 -7.84 12.40 -25.41
CA LYS A 159 -7.61 10.97 -25.62
C LYS A 159 -6.76 10.83 -26.89
N LYS A 160 -5.47 10.60 -26.72
CA LYS A 160 -4.61 10.20 -27.84
C LYS A 160 -5.15 8.85 -28.33
N ARG A 161 -5.91 8.85 -29.42
CA ARG A 161 -6.19 7.63 -30.17
C ARG A 161 -4.83 7.06 -30.59
N GLY A 162 -4.46 5.89 -30.05
CA GLY A 162 -3.21 5.20 -30.38
C GLY A 162 -2.13 5.28 -29.31
N ALA A 163 -2.48 5.41 -28.03
CA ALA A 163 -1.49 5.15 -26.98
C ALA A 163 -1.16 3.65 -26.99
N THR A 164 -0.07 3.31 -27.70
CA THR A 164 0.72 2.11 -27.45
C THR A 164 0.86 1.91 -25.93
N GLU A 165 0.78 0.66 -25.50
CA GLU A 165 1.01 0.26 -24.11
C GLU A 165 2.14 1.11 -23.54
N ARG A 166 1.86 1.79 -22.41
CA ARG A 166 2.91 2.55 -21.72
C ARG A 166 3.98 1.55 -21.35
N SER A 167 5.15 1.70 -21.93
CA SER A 167 6.31 0.92 -21.55
C SER A 167 6.46 1.04 -20.03
N GLU A 168 6.64 -0.09 -19.36
CA GLU A 168 6.95 -0.09 -17.93
C GLU A 168 8.12 0.85 -17.69
N VAL A 169 8.00 1.69 -16.67
CA VAL A 169 9.10 2.59 -16.28
C VAL A 169 10.29 1.72 -15.92
N PRO A 170 11.46 1.96 -16.50
CA PRO A 170 12.63 1.14 -16.22
C PRO A 170 13.02 1.28 -14.74
N VAL A 171 12.86 0.21 -14.01
CA VAL A 171 13.24 0.11 -12.60
C VAL A 171 14.09 -1.14 -12.41
N LYS A 172 15.07 -1.06 -11.53
CA LYS A 172 15.88 -2.21 -11.12
C LYS A 172 15.46 -2.65 -9.73
N THR A 173 15.18 -3.94 -9.60
CA THR A 173 14.86 -4.55 -8.31
C THR A 173 16.03 -5.40 -7.85
N CYS A 174 16.55 -5.13 -6.67
CA CYS A 174 17.60 -5.94 -6.07
C CYS A 174 17.06 -7.33 -5.71
N GLN A 175 17.67 -8.38 -6.22
CA GLN A 175 17.25 -9.77 -5.96
C GLN A 175 17.48 -10.21 -4.51
N LYS A 176 18.31 -9.48 -3.75
CA LYS A 176 18.66 -9.84 -2.37
C LYS A 176 17.75 -9.17 -1.33
N CYS A 177 17.44 -7.89 -1.50
CA CYS A 177 16.63 -7.12 -0.54
C CYS A 177 15.32 -6.60 -1.14
N PHE A 178 15.08 -6.85 -2.43
CA PHE A 178 13.90 -6.41 -3.19
C PHE A 178 13.68 -4.88 -3.24
N ALA A 179 14.70 -4.10 -2.86
CA ALA A 179 14.64 -2.65 -3.05
C ALA A 179 14.56 -2.33 -4.54
N THR A 180 13.63 -1.47 -4.89
CA THR A 180 13.45 -0.98 -6.27
C THR A 180 14.03 0.42 -6.35
N VAL A 181 14.85 0.65 -7.37
CA VAL A 181 15.47 1.94 -7.69
C VAL A 181 15.20 2.29 -9.15
N ALA A 182 15.17 3.57 -9.47
CA ALA A 182 15.14 4.01 -10.87
C ALA A 182 16.40 3.50 -11.57
N SER A 183 16.25 3.04 -12.81
CA SER A 183 17.37 2.50 -13.62
C SER A 183 18.14 3.61 -14.32
#